data_9a86642b89ae4700e23eee3ebfc028f4
#
_entry.id   9a86642b89ae4700e23eee3ebfc028f4
#
_cell.length_a   1.000
_cell.length_b   1.000
_cell.length_c   1.000
_cell.angle_alpha   90.00
_cell.angle_beta   90.00
_cell.angle_gamma   90.00
#
_symmetry.space_group_name_H-M   'P 1'
#
loop_
_entity.id
_entity.type
_entity.pdbx_description
1 polymer ?
#
loop_
_entity_poly.entity_id
_entity_poly.type
_entity_poly.pdbx_seq_one_letter_code
_entity_poly.pdbx_strand_id
1 'polypeptide(L)'
;MAGIIAGNGRVDYRYCGIAPKAKLLVLKVLDKNGNGNTANVLTGMEWLIKHKDVYQVRLLNISVGMLRNAGEKEKAQLLDAVDAAWDAGIMVVTAAGNNGPKENTVTIPGISRKVLTVGCMDDDTDETGQYNRKEGYSGMGPTDCCIMKPEILAPGTNVISCCMDAKGYIKKSGTSMAAPVVTGALALAFQCFNELTPAEMKLRLYESAYPRGEFFGKKTWGMIHVENLIRYRTY
;
A
#
# COMPACT_ATOMS: atom_id res chain seq x y z
N MET A 1 4.91 -8.09 4.53
CA MET A 1 4.82 -6.63 4.43
C MET A 1 5.92 -5.93 5.22
N ALA A 2 6.05 -6.13 6.53
CA ALA A 2 7.10 -5.47 7.34
C ALA A 2 8.51 -5.60 6.76
N GLY A 3 8.89 -6.80 6.29
CA GLY A 3 10.18 -7.04 5.65
C GLY A 3 10.37 -6.31 4.32
N ILE A 4 9.28 -6.10 3.53
CA ILE A 4 9.34 -5.31 2.30
C ILE A 4 9.58 -3.84 2.61
N ILE A 5 8.96 -3.30 3.67
CA ILE A 5 9.16 -1.91 4.10
C ILE A 5 10.56 -1.73 4.68
N ALA A 6 10.92 -2.52 5.70
CA ALA A 6 12.07 -2.24 6.57
C ALA A 6 12.88 -3.48 6.96
N GLY A 7 12.91 -4.52 6.14
CA GLY A 7 13.81 -5.66 6.33
C GLY A 7 15.26 -5.19 6.35
N ASN A 8 16.04 -5.60 7.35
CA ASN A 8 17.41 -5.10 7.53
C ASN A 8 18.50 -5.90 6.80
N GLY A 9 18.10 -6.94 6.05
CA GLY A 9 19.03 -7.76 5.27
C GLY A 9 20.04 -8.59 6.07
N ARG A 10 19.84 -8.78 7.39
CA ARG A 10 20.84 -9.47 8.24
C ARG A 10 21.16 -10.90 7.81
N VAL A 11 20.19 -11.63 7.28
CA VAL A 11 20.37 -13.01 6.83
C VAL A 11 20.90 -13.01 5.38
N ASP A 12 20.33 -12.16 4.55
CA ASP A 12 20.76 -11.97 3.16
C ASP A 12 20.44 -10.53 2.75
N TYR A 13 21.48 -9.73 2.51
CA TYR A 13 21.37 -8.31 2.17
C TYR A 13 20.63 -8.05 0.84
N ARG A 14 20.56 -9.06 -0.05
CA ARG A 14 19.81 -8.97 -1.31
C ARG A 14 18.31 -8.77 -1.08
N TYR A 15 17.81 -9.16 0.08
CA TYR A 15 16.40 -9.04 0.47
C TYR A 15 16.18 -7.96 1.53
N CYS A 16 16.96 -6.89 1.43
CA CYS A 16 16.76 -5.70 2.23
C CYS A 16 15.43 -5.02 1.85
N GLY A 17 14.74 -4.45 2.83
CA GLY A 17 13.53 -3.63 2.60
C GLY A 17 13.86 -2.30 1.93
N ILE A 18 12.84 -1.63 1.42
CA ILE A 18 12.98 -0.33 0.72
C ILE A 18 13.52 0.76 1.66
N ALA A 19 13.10 0.76 2.92
CA ALA A 19 13.53 1.70 3.97
C ALA A 19 14.06 0.94 5.20
N PRO A 20 15.24 0.31 5.14
CA PRO A 20 15.70 -0.65 6.16
C PRO A 20 15.98 -0.03 7.52
N LYS A 21 16.09 1.31 7.62
CA LYS A 21 16.26 2.05 8.87
C LYS A 21 14.95 2.62 9.41
N ALA A 22 13.82 2.44 8.71
CA ALA A 22 12.53 2.89 9.20
C ALA A 22 12.12 2.13 10.47
N LYS A 23 11.59 2.86 11.45
CA LYS A 23 10.98 2.26 12.63
C LYS A 23 9.61 1.70 12.29
N LEU A 24 9.29 0.52 12.79
CA LEU A 24 8.01 -0.13 12.57
C LEU A 24 7.20 -0.19 13.85
N LEU A 25 5.97 0.32 13.79
CA LEU A 25 4.94 0.07 14.80
C LEU A 25 3.97 -0.97 14.21
N VAL A 26 3.89 -2.15 14.82
CA VAL A 26 3.09 -3.25 14.30
C VAL A 26 1.81 -3.39 15.11
N LEU A 27 0.66 -3.15 14.48
CA LEU A 27 -0.66 -3.40 15.05
C LEU A 27 -1.12 -4.80 14.67
N LYS A 28 -1.13 -5.72 15.64
CA LYS A 28 -1.57 -7.10 15.39
C LYS A 28 -3.09 -7.17 15.46
N VAL A 29 -3.74 -7.04 14.31
CA VAL A 29 -5.21 -7.08 14.14
C VAL A 29 -5.73 -8.39 13.54
N LEU A 30 -4.82 -9.28 13.12
CA LEU A 30 -5.13 -10.59 12.56
C LEU A 30 -4.66 -11.71 13.50
N ASP A 31 -5.40 -12.81 13.51
CA ASP A 31 -5.04 -14.04 14.20
C ASP A 31 -3.91 -14.82 13.47
N LYS A 32 -3.56 -15.99 13.99
CA LYS A 32 -2.54 -16.88 13.42
C LYS A 32 -2.90 -17.43 12.03
N ASN A 33 -4.17 -17.42 11.66
CA ASN A 33 -4.67 -17.91 10.37
C ASN A 33 -4.79 -16.76 9.35
N GLY A 34 -4.49 -15.51 9.75
CA GLY A 34 -4.64 -14.32 8.92
C GLY A 34 -6.07 -13.78 8.89
N ASN A 35 -6.96 -14.26 9.76
CA ASN A 35 -8.32 -13.76 9.90
C ASN A 35 -8.34 -12.58 10.89
N GLY A 36 -9.16 -11.58 10.62
CA GLY A 36 -9.42 -10.46 11.51
C GLY A 36 -10.87 -10.06 11.49
N ASN A 37 -11.29 -9.32 12.50
CA ASN A 37 -12.58 -8.66 12.51
C ASN A 37 -12.41 -7.14 12.43
N THR A 38 -13.43 -6.48 11.95
CA THR A 38 -13.44 -5.02 11.78
C THR A 38 -13.21 -4.30 13.10
N ALA A 39 -13.78 -4.80 14.21
CA ALA A 39 -13.64 -4.17 15.52
C ALA A 39 -12.17 -4.09 15.96
N ASN A 40 -11.37 -5.15 15.79
CA ASN A 40 -9.95 -5.14 16.13
C ASN A 40 -9.17 -4.12 15.28
N VAL A 41 -9.50 -4.01 13.98
CA VAL A 41 -8.88 -3.03 13.09
C VAL A 41 -9.21 -1.62 13.54
N LEU A 42 -10.49 -1.33 13.82
CA LEU A 42 -10.95 -0.01 14.30
C LEU A 42 -10.28 0.37 15.62
N THR A 43 -10.26 -0.53 16.61
CA THR A 43 -9.56 -0.31 17.89
C THR A 43 -8.08 -0.01 17.69
N GLY A 44 -7.42 -0.76 16.78
CA GLY A 44 -6.01 -0.52 16.46
C GLY A 44 -5.79 0.86 15.82
N MET A 45 -6.70 1.30 14.95
CA MET A 45 -6.62 2.62 14.29
C MET A 45 -6.89 3.76 15.27
N GLU A 46 -7.91 3.64 16.13
CA GLU A 46 -8.18 4.61 17.20
C GLU A 46 -6.97 4.78 18.12
N TRP A 47 -6.38 3.66 18.54
CA TRP A 47 -5.17 3.68 19.35
C TRP A 47 -4.02 4.36 18.61
N LEU A 48 -3.82 4.05 17.32
CA LEU A 48 -2.77 4.66 16.49
C LEU A 48 -2.93 6.17 16.40
N ILE A 49 -4.13 6.67 16.09
CA ILE A 49 -4.42 8.10 15.97
C ILE A 49 -4.12 8.81 17.29
N LYS A 50 -4.52 8.22 18.42
CA LYS A 50 -4.27 8.76 19.76
C LYS A 50 -2.80 8.85 20.12
N HIS A 51 -1.97 7.93 19.62
CA HIS A 51 -0.56 7.81 20.00
C HIS A 51 0.43 8.18 18.88
N LYS A 52 -0.06 8.68 17.73
CA LYS A 52 0.77 8.98 16.55
C LYS A 52 1.94 9.91 16.85
N ASP A 53 1.72 10.91 17.69
CA ASP A 53 2.75 11.92 18.01
C ASP A 53 3.81 11.34 18.94
N VAL A 54 3.43 10.49 19.90
CA VAL A 54 4.36 9.77 20.80
C VAL A 54 5.30 8.89 20.01
N TYR A 55 4.79 8.18 19.00
CA TYR A 55 5.58 7.28 18.16
C TYR A 55 6.05 7.92 16.85
N GLN A 56 5.71 9.17 16.60
CA GLN A 56 6.04 9.92 15.39
C GLN A 56 5.61 9.18 14.11
N VAL A 57 4.38 8.66 14.11
CA VAL A 57 3.85 7.89 12.99
C VAL A 57 3.43 8.82 11.85
N ARG A 58 4.02 8.61 10.68
CA ARG A 58 3.75 9.35 9.45
C ARG A 58 3.01 8.54 8.40
N LEU A 59 3.15 7.21 8.45
CA LEU A 59 2.64 6.28 7.44
C LEU A 59 1.89 5.14 8.09
N LEU A 60 0.78 4.74 7.48
CA LEU A 60 0.02 3.54 7.82
C LEU A 60 -0.10 2.67 6.57
N ASN A 61 0.42 1.43 6.62
CA ASN A 61 0.24 0.45 5.56
C ASN A 61 -0.87 -0.54 5.93
N ILE A 62 -1.89 -0.63 5.09
CA ILE A 62 -3.00 -1.57 5.23
C ILE A 62 -3.01 -2.50 4.02
N SER A 63 -2.47 -3.72 4.19
CA SER A 63 -2.44 -4.75 3.13
C SER A 63 -3.51 -5.83 3.34
N VAL A 64 -4.56 -5.50 4.06
CA VAL A 64 -5.77 -6.31 4.25
C VAL A 64 -6.96 -5.49 3.78
N GLY A 65 -7.97 -6.16 3.27
CA GLY A 65 -9.14 -5.48 2.75
C GLY A 65 -10.40 -6.30 2.94
N MET A 66 -11.51 -5.60 2.99
CA MET A 66 -12.85 -6.16 3.05
C MET A 66 -13.44 -6.20 1.63
N LEU A 67 -14.13 -7.27 1.31
CA LEU A 67 -14.85 -7.37 0.04
C LEU A 67 -16.04 -6.41 0.01
N ARG A 68 -16.43 -5.98 -1.17
CA ARG A 68 -17.52 -5.01 -1.36
C ARG A 68 -18.90 -5.54 -0.94
N ASN A 69 -19.09 -6.85 -0.88
CA ASN A 69 -20.32 -7.48 -0.40
C ASN A 69 -20.41 -7.66 1.13
N ALA A 70 -19.45 -7.14 1.88
CA ALA A 70 -19.52 -7.09 3.35
C ALA A 70 -20.62 -6.14 3.84
N GLY A 71 -20.92 -6.16 5.14
CA GLY A 71 -21.98 -5.32 5.74
C GLY A 71 -21.73 -3.82 5.56
N GLU A 72 -22.75 -3.06 5.16
CA GLU A 72 -22.63 -1.62 4.88
C GLU A 72 -22.12 -0.82 6.09
N LYS A 73 -22.55 -1.19 7.29
CA LYS A 73 -22.10 -0.53 8.54
C LYS A 73 -20.59 -0.72 8.75
N GLU A 74 -20.07 -1.93 8.55
CA GLU A 74 -18.66 -2.22 8.73
C GLU A 74 -17.79 -1.53 7.68
N LYS A 75 -18.29 -1.45 6.44
CA LYS A 75 -17.65 -0.68 5.36
C LYS A 75 -17.51 0.79 5.71
N ALA A 76 -18.63 1.42 6.14
CA ALA A 76 -18.65 2.82 6.52
C ALA A 76 -17.67 3.08 7.67
N GLN A 77 -17.70 2.26 8.72
CA GLN A 77 -16.79 2.40 9.85
C GLN A 77 -15.31 2.31 9.45
N LEU A 78 -14.95 1.38 8.54
CA LEU A 78 -13.57 1.26 8.09
C LEU A 78 -13.13 2.42 7.22
N LEU A 79 -14.03 2.96 6.38
CA LEU A 79 -13.77 4.15 5.58
C LEU A 79 -13.60 5.39 6.48
N ASP A 80 -14.48 5.59 7.45
CA ASP A 80 -14.38 6.68 8.42
C ASP A 80 -13.05 6.62 9.20
N ALA A 81 -12.62 5.41 9.59
CA ALA A 81 -11.40 5.23 10.35
C ALA A 81 -10.14 5.56 9.54
N VAL A 82 -10.06 5.15 8.26
CA VAL A 82 -8.91 5.51 7.42
C VAL A 82 -8.90 6.99 7.06
N ASP A 83 -10.08 7.59 6.90
CA ASP A 83 -10.22 9.01 6.64
C ASP A 83 -9.84 9.84 7.87
N ALA A 84 -10.21 9.39 9.07
CA ALA A 84 -9.78 10.01 10.33
C ALA A 84 -8.25 9.91 10.55
N ALA A 85 -7.64 8.78 10.20
CA ALA A 85 -6.17 8.64 10.24
C ALA A 85 -5.48 9.62 9.28
N TRP A 86 -6.03 9.79 8.08
CA TRP A 86 -5.54 10.77 7.11
C TRP A 86 -5.67 12.20 7.63
N ASP A 87 -6.83 12.57 8.16
CA ASP A 87 -7.08 13.90 8.73
C ASP A 87 -6.19 14.19 9.94
N ALA A 88 -5.80 13.15 10.68
CA ALA A 88 -4.82 13.24 11.75
C ALA A 88 -3.36 13.42 11.26
N GLY A 89 -3.12 13.49 9.96
CA GLY A 89 -1.78 13.70 9.36
C GLY A 89 -1.00 12.40 9.11
N ILE A 90 -1.64 11.24 9.15
CA ILE A 90 -1.03 9.95 8.81
C ILE A 90 -1.34 9.64 7.35
N MET A 91 -0.33 9.48 6.49
CA MET A 91 -0.54 9.05 5.12
C MET A 91 -0.90 7.57 5.10
N VAL A 92 -2.11 7.25 4.64
CA VAL A 92 -2.63 5.87 4.60
C VAL A 92 -2.41 5.28 3.22
N VAL A 93 -1.71 4.13 3.17
CA VAL A 93 -1.42 3.36 1.96
C VAL A 93 -2.15 2.02 2.04
N THR A 94 -2.96 1.72 1.03
CA THR A 94 -3.78 0.50 1.00
C THR A 94 -3.52 -0.32 -0.25
N ALA A 95 -3.69 -1.64 -0.14
CA ALA A 95 -3.71 -2.52 -1.29
C ALA A 95 -5.04 -2.40 -2.06
N ALA A 96 -5.00 -2.47 -3.39
CA ALA A 96 -6.21 -2.44 -4.23
C ALA A 96 -7.09 -3.70 -4.09
N GLY A 97 -6.51 -4.80 -3.59
CA GLY A 97 -7.14 -6.12 -3.60
C GLY A 97 -6.79 -6.91 -4.86
N ASN A 98 -7.13 -8.19 -4.84
CA ASN A 98 -6.74 -9.16 -5.89
C ASN A 98 -7.97 -9.74 -6.61
N ASN A 99 -9.03 -8.95 -6.75
CA ASN A 99 -10.30 -9.37 -7.38
C ASN A 99 -10.48 -8.78 -8.80
N GLY A 100 -9.41 -8.17 -9.35
CA GLY A 100 -9.39 -7.64 -10.72
C GLY A 100 -9.32 -8.76 -11.78
N PRO A 101 -9.15 -8.39 -13.05
CA PRO A 101 -8.97 -7.02 -13.59
C PRO A 101 -10.28 -6.26 -13.87
N LYS A 102 -11.44 -6.83 -13.57
CA LYS A 102 -12.73 -6.18 -13.84
C LYS A 102 -12.84 -4.85 -13.10
N GLU A 103 -13.60 -3.92 -13.69
CA GLU A 103 -13.94 -2.67 -13.03
C GLU A 103 -14.69 -2.90 -11.71
N ASN A 104 -14.63 -1.90 -10.83
CA ASN A 104 -15.35 -1.89 -9.56
C ASN A 104 -14.97 -3.04 -8.60
N THR A 105 -13.71 -3.49 -8.63
CA THR A 105 -13.20 -4.60 -7.80
C THR A 105 -12.21 -4.18 -6.73
N VAL A 106 -11.95 -2.87 -6.57
CA VAL A 106 -11.11 -2.35 -5.48
C VAL A 106 -11.72 -2.70 -4.14
N THR A 107 -10.92 -3.28 -3.24
CA THR A 107 -11.36 -3.63 -1.89
C THR A 107 -11.42 -2.42 -0.96
N ILE A 108 -12.21 -2.52 0.11
CA ILE A 108 -12.29 -1.50 1.15
C ILE A 108 -11.14 -1.74 2.15
N PRO A 109 -10.36 -0.69 2.53
CA PRO A 109 -10.66 0.73 2.41
C PRO A 109 -10.10 1.44 1.18
N GLY A 110 -9.54 0.74 0.19
CA GLY A 110 -8.91 1.32 -0.99
C GLY A 110 -9.81 2.22 -1.85
N ILE A 111 -11.14 2.18 -1.68
CA ILE A 111 -12.07 3.05 -2.40
C ILE A 111 -12.15 4.47 -1.82
N SER A 112 -11.62 4.75 -0.62
CA SER A 112 -11.62 6.09 -0.04
C SER A 112 -10.87 7.08 -0.93
N ARG A 113 -11.39 8.31 -1.03
CA ARG A 113 -10.77 9.40 -1.79
C ARG A 113 -9.42 9.84 -1.21
N LYS A 114 -9.31 9.77 0.12
CA LYS A 114 -8.13 10.27 0.84
C LYS A 114 -6.95 9.32 0.71
N VAL A 115 -7.16 8.03 0.95
CA VAL A 115 -6.07 7.05 1.00
C VAL A 115 -5.38 6.87 -0.36
N LEU A 116 -4.14 6.43 -0.31
CA LEU A 116 -3.38 6.03 -1.48
C LEU A 116 -3.58 4.54 -1.72
N THR A 117 -4.16 4.17 -2.85
CA THR A 117 -4.41 2.77 -3.22
C THR A 117 -3.39 2.30 -4.23
N VAL A 118 -2.80 1.14 -3.97
CA VAL A 118 -1.69 0.58 -4.74
C VAL A 118 -2.10 -0.70 -5.45
N GLY A 119 -1.87 -0.75 -6.76
CA GLY A 119 -1.99 -1.94 -7.60
C GLY A 119 -0.63 -2.55 -7.92
N CYS A 120 -0.64 -3.75 -8.48
CA CYS A 120 0.55 -4.38 -9.03
C CYS A 120 0.79 -3.91 -10.46
N MET A 121 2.05 -3.65 -10.78
CA MET A 121 2.47 -3.34 -12.14
C MET A 121 2.74 -4.61 -12.97
N ASP A 122 3.01 -5.70 -12.31
CA ASP A 122 3.50 -6.98 -12.84
C ASP A 122 2.53 -8.15 -12.56
N ASP A 123 1.23 -7.84 -12.38
CA ASP A 123 0.20 -8.84 -12.07
C ASP A 123 -0.33 -9.62 -13.27
N ASP A 124 0.21 -9.35 -14.43
CA ASP A 124 0.02 -10.08 -15.68
C ASP A 124 1.19 -11.01 -16.02
N THR A 125 2.15 -11.16 -15.12
CA THR A 125 3.24 -12.12 -15.22
C THR A 125 2.95 -13.39 -14.42
N ASP A 126 3.41 -14.53 -14.96
CA ASP A 126 3.31 -15.81 -14.28
C ASP A 126 4.42 -16.03 -13.23
N GLU A 127 4.47 -17.22 -12.63
CA GLU A 127 5.47 -17.57 -11.62
C GLU A 127 6.91 -17.61 -12.19
N THR A 128 7.06 -17.72 -13.52
CA THR A 128 8.36 -17.68 -14.22
C THR A 128 8.78 -16.26 -14.59
N GLY A 129 7.88 -15.28 -14.39
CA GLY A 129 8.10 -13.89 -14.78
C GLY A 129 7.77 -13.62 -16.25
N GLN A 130 7.16 -14.57 -16.96
CA GLN A 130 6.69 -14.35 -18.33
C GLN A 130 5.37 -13.60 -18.36
N TYR A 131 5.23 -12.72 -19.33
CA TYR A 131 4.03 -11.90 -19.51
C TYR A 131 2.85 -12.76 -19.96
N ASN A 132 1.75 -12.75 -19.16
CA ASN A 132 0.50 -13.43 -19.51
C ASN A 132 -0.67 -12.43 -19.42
N ARG A 133 -1.11 -11.89 -20.56
CA ARG A 133 -2.15 -10.86 -20.68
C ARG A 133 -3.53 -11.23 -20.08
N LYS A 134 -3.75 -12.47 -19.68
CA LYS A 134 -5.06 -12.95 -19.23
C LYS A 134 -5.25 -12.92 -17.71
N GLU A 135 -4.23 -12.64 -16.92
CA GLU A 135 -4.23 -12.95 -15.49
C GLU A 135 -3.94 -11.75 -14.55
N GLY A 136 -4.19 -10.52 -15.00
CA GLY A 136 -4.14 -9.36 -14.11
C GLY A 136 -5.11 -9.53 -12.93
N TYR A 137 -4.62 -9.37 -11.70
CA TYR A 137 -5.46 -9.57 -10.50
C TYR A 137 -5.71 -8.30 -9.69
N SER A 138 -5.01 -7.21 -9.93
CA SER A 138 -5.21 -5.97 -9.18
C SER A 138 -6.66 -5.49 -9.26
N GLY A 139 -7.24 -5.17 -8.13
CA GLY A 139 -8.54 -4.52 -8.06
C GLY A 139 -8.52 -3.18 -8.81
N MET A 140 -9.56 -2.94 -9.62
CA MET A 140 -9.66 -1.79 -10.53
C MET A 140 -10.92 -0.98 -10.25
N GLY A 141 -10.78 0.36 -10.39
CA GLY A 141 -11.90 1.30 -10.46
C GLY A 141 -12.56 1.33 -11.84
N PRO A 142 -13.48 2.31 -12.09
CA PRO A 142 -13.84 3.37 -11.15
C PRO A 142 -14.57 2.86 -9.90
N THR A 143 -14.51 3.62 -8.80
CA THR A 143 -15.34 3.37 -7.62
C THR A 143 -16.77 3.86 -7.88
N ASP A 144 -17.70 3.55 -6.96
CA ASP A 144 -19.10 4.03 -7.07
C ASP A 144 -19.22 5.56 -7.12
N CYS A 145 -18.19 6.26 -6.59
CA CYS A 145 -18.08 7.73 -6.70
C CYS A 145 -17.26 8.18 -7.92
N CYS A 146 -17.11 7.34 -8.94
CA CYS A 146 -16.39 7.62 -10.17
C CYS A 146 -14.90 8.00 -9.98
N ILE A 147 -14.26 7.53 -8.89
CA ILE A 147 -12.83 7.76 -8.64
C ILE A 147 -12.03 6.63 -9.29
N MET A 148 -11.04 7.00 -10.08
CA MET A 148 -10.10 6.04 -10.64
C MET A 148 -9.15 5.52 -9.56
N LYS A 149 -9.09 4.20 -9.42
CA LYS A 149 -8.24 3.44 -8.50
C LYS A 149 -7.68 2.20 -9.23
N PRO A 150 -6.52 1.69 -8.86
CA PRO A 150 -5.53 2.26 -7.90
C PRO A 150 -4.90 3.56 -8.45
N GLU A 151 -4.39 4.41 -7.57
CA GLU A 151 -3.66 5.61 -8.00
C GLU A 151 -2.29 5.28 -8.57
N ILE A 152 -1.54 4.39 -7.93
CA ILE A 152 -0.14 4.09 -8.27
C ILE A 152 0.08 2.59 -8.39
N LEU A 153 1.01 2.20 -9.27
CA LEU A 153 1.43 0.81 -9.44
C LEU A 153 2.84 0.62 -8.88
N ALA A 154 3.08 -0.56 -8.30
CA ALA A 154 4.40 -0.98 -7.83
C ALA A 154 4.61 -2.48 -8.06
N PRO A 155 5.86 -2.98 -8.02
CA PRO A 155 6.12 -4.42 -8.10
C PRO A 155 5.38 -5.17 -6.98
N GLY A 156 4.66 -6.21 -7.34
CA GLY A 156 3.85 -6.98 -6.40
C GLY A 156 3.80 -8.47 -6.70
N THR A 157 4.37 -8.92 -7.83
CA THR A 157 4.42 -10.32 -8.21
C THR A 157 5.79 -10.90 -7.89
N ASN A 158 5.81 -12.12 -7.35
CA ASN A 158 7.04 -12.84 -6.99
C ASN A 158 7.98 -12.09 -6.02
N VAL A 159 7.43 -11.23 -5.17
CA VAL A 159 8.21 -10.45 -4.19
C VAL A 159 8.73 -11.36 -3.09
N ILE A 160 10.05 -11.33 -2.89
CA ILE A 160 10.73 -12.10 -1.85
C ILE A 160 10.88 -11.23 -0.60
N SER A 161 10.46 -11.75 0.55
CA SER A 161 10.61 -11.05 1.84
C SER A 161 10.63 -12.01 3.03
N CYS A 162 10.86 -11.47 4.22
CA CYS A 162 10.96 -12.24 5.46
C CYS A 162 9.76 -13.16 5.69
N CYS A 163 10.06 -14.40 6.06
CA CYS A 163 9.09 -15.40 6.51
C CYS A 163 8.90 -15.32 8.03
N MET A 164 7.74 -15.78 8.53
CA MET A 164 7.49 -15.89 9.97
C MET A 164 8.26 -17.06 10.61
N ASP A 165 8.57 -18.09 9.82
CA ASP A 165 9.33 -19.27 10.27
C ASP A 165 10.81 -18.95 10.27
N ALA A 166 11.30 -18.29 11.25
CA ALA A 166 12.70 -17.93 11.62
C ALA A 166 13.88 -18.31 10.67
N LYS A 167 13.67 -18.96 9.56
CA LYS A 167 14.69 -19.60 8.71
C LYS A 167 14.85 -19.03 7.32
N GLY A 168 14.23 -17.89 6.98
CA GLY A 168 14.48 -17.39 5.64
C GLY A 168 13.48 -16.41 5.07
N TYR A 169 13.35 -16.53 3.78
CA TYR A 169 12.54 -15.66 2.95
C TYR A 169 11.48 -16.48 2.22
N ILE A 170 10.37 -15.85 1.90
CA ILE A 170 9.28 -16.44 1.12
C ILE A 170 8.93 -15.55 -0.05
N LYS A 171 8.61 -16.15 -1.18
CA LYS A 171 8.08 -15.49 -2.36
C LYS A 171 6.55 -15.41 -2.26
N LYS A 172 5.99 -14.21 -2.46
CA LYS A 172 4.53 -13.99 -2.51
C LYS A 172 4.16 -12.99 -3.60
N SER A 173 2.93 -13.12 -4.11
CA SER A 173 2.36 -12.21 -5.10
C SER A 173 1.06 -11.59 -4.56
N GLY A 174 0.75 -10.37 -5.00
CA GLY A 174 -0.47 -9.65 -4.64
C GLY A 174 -0.26 -8.17 -4.40
N THR A 175 -1.31 -7.39 -4.50
CA THR A 175 -1.30 -5.96 -4.15
C THR A 175 -0.89 -5.71 -2.69
N SER A 176 -1.05 -6.73 -1.83
CA SER A 176 -0.52 -6.73 -0.46
C SER A 176 1.01 -6.67 -0.40
N MET A 177 1.74 -7.01 -1.47
CA MET A 177 3.18 -6.88 -1.61
C MET A 177 3.57 -5.57 -2.28
N ALA A 178 2.74 -5.05 -3.19
CA ALA A 178 2.95 -3.75 -3.85
C ALA A 178 2.77 -2.56 -2.88
N ALA A 179 1.75 -2.59 -2.04
CA ALA A 179 1.49 -1.51 -1.08
C ALA A 179 2.69 -1.23 -0.14
N PRO A 180 3.35 -2.23 0.49
CA PRO A 180 4.53 -1.97 1.31
C PRO A 180 5.75 -1.49 0.52
N VAL A 181 5.88 -1.76 -0.78
CA VAL A 181 6.93 -1.15 -1.62
C VAL A 181 6.73 0.36 -1.69
N VAL A 182 5.50 0.80 -1.97
CA VAL A 182 5.14 2.22 -1.99
C VAL A 182 5.31 2.84 -0.60
N THR A 183 4.89 2.14 0.46
CA THR A 183 5.03 2.63 1.84
C THR A 183 6.51 2.84 2.21
N GLY A 184 7.40 1.91 1.82
CA GLY A 184 8.84 2.06 2.02
C GLY A 184 9.42 3.26 1.25
N ALA A 185 9.02 3.45 0.00
CA ALA A 185 9.44 4.59 -0.82
C ALA A 185 8.96 5.93 -0.21
N LEU A 186 7.73 5.97 0.29
CA LEU A 186 7.19 7.14 0.99
C LEU A 186 7.91 7.40 2.32
N ALA A 187 8.38 6.37 3.02
CA ALA A 187 9.20 6.55 4.22
C ALA A 187 10.53 7.25 3.89
N LEU A 188 11.18 6.90 2.78
CA LEU A 188 12.35 7.61 2.28
C LEU A 188 12.02 9.05 1.87
N ALA A 189 10.87 9.26 1.21
CA ALA A 189 10.45 10.60 0.81
C ALA A 189 10.15 11.49 2.02
N PHE A 190 9.48 10.99 3.05
CA PHE A 190 9.25 11.73 4.29
C PHE A 190 10.53 12.00 5.10
N GLN A 191 11.58 11.20 4.91
CA GLN A 191 12.90 11.52 5.47
C GLN A 191 13.52 12.73 4.78
N CYS A 192 13.30 12.90 3.47
CA CYS A 192 13.79 14.03 2.69
C CYS A 192 12.91 15.29 2.86
N PHE A 193 11.60 15.11 3.05
CA PHE A 193 10.59 16.16 3.07
C PHE A 193 9.65 15.94 4.27
N ASN A 194 10.20 16.11 5.47
CA ASN A 194 9.51 15.80 6.72
C ASN A 194 8.35 16.74 7.06
N GLU A 195 8.35 17.93 6.46
CA GLU A 195 7.32 18.97 6.63
C GLU A 195 6.07 18.73 5.82
N LEU A 196 6.14 17.93 4.75
CA LEU A 196 5.01 17.72 3.87
C LEU A 196 3.85 17.01 4.57
N THR A 197 2.65 17.50 4.32
CA THR A 197 1.40 16.84 4.71
C THR A 197 1.14 15.58 3.86
N PRO A 198 0.24 14.69 4.28
CA PRO A 198 -0.17 13.55 3.45
C PRO A 198 -0.65 13.95 2.05
N ALA A 199 -1.38 15.08 1.93
CA ALA A 199 -1.89 15.57 0.65
C ALA A 199 -0.77 16.06 -0.27
N GLU A 200 0.17 16.84 0.25
CA GLU A 200 1.35 17.33 -0.50
C GLU A 200 2.25 16.16 -0.92
N MET A 201 2.46 15.18 -0.03
CA MET A 201 3.22 13.98 -0.37
C MET A 201 2.50 13.14 -1.44
N LYS A 202 1.16 13.07 -1.40
CA LYS A 202 0.35 12.38 -2.42
C LYS A 202 0.46 13.09 -3.78
N LEU A 203 0.46 14.42 -3.81
CA LEU A 203 0.69 15.22 -5.02
C LEU A 203 2.11 14.99 -5.56
N ARG A 204 3.12 15.03 -4.69
CA ARG A 204 4.50 14.75 -5.06
C ARG A 204 4.67 13.35 -5.66
N LEU A 205 4.01 12.34 -5.10
CA LEU A 205 4.00 10.99 -5.65
C LEU A 205 3.40 10.97 -7.06
N TYR A 206 2.26 11.66 -7.27
CA TYR A 206 1.63 11.80 -8.58
C TYR A 206 2.59 12.43 -9.60
N GLU A 207 3.28 13.50 -9.22
CA GLU A 207 4.20 14.21 -10.10
C GLU A 207 5.46 13.40 -10.45
N SER A 208 5.88 12.51 -9.56
CA SER A 208 7.07 11.65 -9.73
C SER A 208 6.79 10.35 -10.47
N ALA A 209 5.53 9.94 -10.62
CA ALA A 209 5.14 8.68 -11.25
C ALA A 209 5.55 8.60 -12.73
N TYR A 210 5.89 7.39 -13.20
CA TYR A 210 6.36 7.16 -14.57
C TYR A 210 5.91 5.81 -15.14
N PRO A 211 5.54 5.74 -16.43
CA PRO A 211 4.97 6.85 -17.21
C PRO A 211 3.61 7.25 -16.61
N ARG A 212 3.14 8.48 -16.89
CA ARG A 212 1.82 8.94 -16.45
C ARG A 212 0.73 8.46 -17.41
N GLY A 213 -0.48 8.22 -16.88
CA GLY A 213 -1.65 7.90 -17.66
C GLY A 213 -2.00 6.42 -17.70
N GLU A 214 -2.34 5.89 -18.86
CA GLU A 214 -2.67 4.48 -19.02
C GLU A 214 -1.40 3.63 -19.08
N PHE A 215 -1.28 2.68 -18.17
CA PHE A 215 -0.15 1.77 -18.09
C PHE A 215 -0.66 0.32 -18.12
N PHE A 216 -0.25 -0.44 -19.13
CA PHE A 216 -0.74 -1.81 -19.39
C PHE A 216 -2.28 -1.92 -19.35
N GLY A 217 -3.00 -0.98 -19.98
CA GLY A 217 -4.45 -0.96 -19.99
C GLY A 217 -5.10 -0.51 -18.67
N LYS A 218 -4.30 -0.10 -17.67
CA LYS A 218 -4.79 0.39 -16.37
C LYS A 218 -4.74 1.91 -16.33
N LYS A 219 -5.88 2.56 -16.10
CA LYS A 219 -5.95 4.01 -15.86
C LYS A 219 -5.45 4.32 -14.45
N THR A 220 -4.26 4.89 -14.33
CA THR A 220 -3.56 5.14 -13.07
C THR A 220 -2.63 6.34 -13.23
N TRP A 221 -2.02 6.80 -12.14
CA TRP A 221 -0.96 7.83 -12.22
C TRP A 221 0.33 7.31 -12.85
N GLY A 222 0.48 6.00 -12.95
CA GLY A 222 1.66 5.33 -13.46
C GLY A 222 2.33 4.45 -12.41
N MET A 223 3.59 4.15 -12.66
CA MET A 223 4.43 3.31 -11.80
C MET A 223 5.20 4.18 -10.82
N ILE A 224 5.44 3.67 -9.61
CA ILE A 224 6.30 4.36 -8.64
C ILE A 224 7.72 4.52 -9.18
N HIS A 225 8.26 5.73 -9.04
CA HIS A 225 9.64 6.05 -9.38
C HIS A 225 10.34 6.69 -8.18
N VAL A 226 11.04 5.87 -7.40
CA VAL A 226 11.59 6.30 -6.09
C VAL A 226 12.59 7.43 -6.24
N GLU A 227 13.47 7.39 -7.24
CA GLU A 227 14.47 8.43 -7.46
C GLU A 227 13.83 9.80 -7.73
N ASN A 228 12.80 9.86 -8.60
CA ASN A 228 12.06 11.10 -8.85
C ASN A 228 11.32 11.59 -7.60
N LEU A 229 10.79 10.66 -6.80
CA LEU A 229 10.05 10.96 -5.58
C LEU A 229 10.91 11.65 -4.52
N ILE A 230 12.17 11.23 -4.37
CA ILE A 230 13.10 11.76 -3.36
C ILE A 230 13.99 12.90 -3.84
N ARG A 231 14.08 13.18 -5.15
CA ARG A 231 14.87 14.29 -5.69
C ARG A 231 14.26 15.64 -5.30
N TYR A 232 15.08 16.55 -4.83
CA TYR A 232 14.73 17.96 -4.79
C TYR A 232 14.60 18.46 -6.24
N ARG A 233 13.43 18.99 -6.61
CA ARG A 233 13.33 19.82 -7.82
C ARG A 233 13.88 21.20 -7.47
N THR A 234 15.05 21.54 -7.97
CA THR A 234 15.45 22.95 -8.13
C THR A 234 14.55 23.54 -9.20
N TYR A 235 13.61 24.39 -8.83
CA TYR A 235 12.88 25.26 -9.74
C TYR A 235 13.76 26.45 -10.13
#